data_2d0452f7513c50377ae54085d3253604
#
_entry.id   2d0452f7513c50377ae54085d3253604
#
_cell.length_a   1.000
_cell.length_b   1.000
_cell.length_c   1.000
_cell.angle_alpha   90.00
_cell.angle_beta   90.00
_cell.angle_gamma   90.00
#
_symmetry.space_group_name_H-M   'P 1'
#
loop_
_entity.id
_entity.type
_entity.pdbx_description
1 polymer ?
#
loop_
_entity_poly.entity_id
_entity_poly.type
_entity_poly.pdbx_seq_one_letter_code
_entity_poly.pdbx_strand_id
1 'polypeptide(L)'
;MSWLTFRRNESVATLAVGLVLILVGNSGAQDVRVETQQQARTRAQNVIEQEQPTEEIKDSELGEIKLVQRAPRPKMFTIFTLQSFNYTTNAFLVPDGVEDDFYWNGRLGAMFIPYATRDFTPRLIFTQEWYRYDRFSDLDFDAQNLTLDVKYDLNHEDTWFINGSYSVSRLYSPDDSVGEFYRYGFLNASVTHLIQLQTSPVGVGLTGGSYWRHGDPSDSDRISFYFNVAAFYNITDTVQVSGFTRPEYQHYTHDPLGSREDVNVTVGATISWTPNQYFALAATASYIGNYSTIEERKYDLVTPSFILGAQFAF
;
A
#
# COMPACT_ATOMS: atom_id res chain seq x y z
N MET A 1 41.50 2.75 28.27
CA MET A 1 41.08 2.10 27.01
C MET A 1 39.68 1.58 27.26
N SER A 2 38.65 2.37 26.95
CA SER A 2 37.24 1.99 27.14
C SER A 2 36.68 1.53 25.76
N TRP A 3 36.24 0.30 25.72
CA TRP A 3 35.55 -0.26 24.59
C TRP A 3 34.10 0.20 24.65
N LEU A 4 33.72 1.11 23.77
CA LEU A 4 32.31 1.44 23.49
C LEU A 4 31.71 0.26 22.68
N THR A 5 30.97 -0.59 23.36
CA THR A 5 30.07 -1.57 22.72
C THR A 5 28.91 -0.83 22.07
N PHE A 6 28.95 -0.73 20.77
CA PHE A 6 27.83 -0.24 19.98
C PHE A 6 26.69 -1.25 20.08
N ARG A 7 25.58 -0.84 20.70
CA ARG A 7 24.31 -1.58 20.65
C ARG A 7 23.83 -1.62 19.20
N ARG A 8 23.71 -2.82 18.68
CA ARG A 8 23.05 -3.08 17.40
C ARG A 8 21.55 -2.83 17.59
N ASN A 9 21.05 -1.74 17.04
CA ASN A 9 19.60 -1.46 16.99
C ASN A 9 18.96 -2.43 15.99
N GLU A 10 18.44 -3.55 16.49
CA GLU A 10 17.68 -4.53 15.68
C GLU A 10 16.30 -3.99 15.23
N SER A 11 15.84 -2.89 15.86
CA SER A 11 14.57 -2.24 15.53
C SER A 11 14.49 -1.59 14.13
N VAL A 12 15.62 -1.38 13.46
CA VAL A 12 15.66 -0.72 12.15
C VAL A 12 15.38 -1.70 11.00
N ALA A 13 15.68 -2.98 11.17
CA ALA A 13 15.44 -4.01 10.15
C ALA A 13 13.92 -4.28 9.96
N THR A 14 13.16 -4.20 11.03
CA THR A 14 11.70 -4.45 11.01
C THR A 14 10.91 -3.33 10.33
N LEU A 15 11.42 -2.10 10.38
CA LEU A 15 10.83 -0.93 9.70
C LEU A 15 10.86 -1.07 8.18
N ALA A 16 11.87 -1.75 7.64
CA ALA A 16 12.03 -1.94 6.20
C ALA A 16 11.05 -2.98 5.63
N VAL A 17 10.68 -4.00 6.39
CA VAL A 17 9.77 -5.08 5.95
C VAL A 17 8.34 -4.56 5.76
N GLY A 18 7.92 -3.59 6.58
CA GLY A 18 6.60 -2.98 6.46
C GLY A 18 6.38 -2.17 5.17
N LEU A 19 7.43 -1.69 4.49
CA LEU A 19 7.30 -0.73 3.39
C LEU A 19 6.79 -1.34 2.07
N VAL A 20 6.81 -2.65 1.93
CA VAL A 20 6.65 -3.29 0.62
C VAL A 20 5.35 -4.04 0.45
N LEU A 21 4.56 -4.18 1.48
CA LEU A 21 3.32 -4.93 1.38
C LEU A 21 2.16 -4.09 0.86
N ILE A 22 1.63 -4.55 -0.23
CA ILE A 22 0.34 -4.27 -0.87
C ILE A 22 0.39 -3.22 -1.98
N LEU A 23 0.35 -3.74 -3.17
CA LEU A 23 -0.19 -3.09 -4.34
C LEU A 23 -1.29 -4.00 -4.88
N VAL A 24 -2.50 -3.78 -4.44
CA VAL A 24 -3.68 -4.37 -5.07
C VAL A 24 -4.45 -3.22 -5.67
N GLY A 25 -4.41 -3.15 -6.97
CA GLY A 25 -4.94 -2.05 -7.73
C GLY A 25 -6.34 -2.26 -8.23
N ASN A 26 -6.89 -1.26 -8.82
CA ASN A 26 -8.23 -1.31 -9.37
C ASN A 26 -8.47 -0.31 -10.49
N SER A 27 -9.43 -0.56 -11.32
CA SER A 27 -9.75 -0.19 -12.66
C SER A 27 -10.11 1.26 -12.98
N GLY A 28 -9.88 1.64 -14.21
CA GLY A 28 -10.39 2.85 -14.82
C GLY A 28 -9.87 4.13 -14.16
N ALA A 29 -10.55 5.22 -14.35
CA ALA A 29 -10.26 6.51 -13.76
C ALA A 29 -10.23 6.51 -12.23
N GLN A 30 -11.08 5.71 -11.60
CA GLN A 30 -11.16 5.58 -10.15
C GLN A 30 -10.02 4.74 -9.57
N ASP A 31 -9.51 3.75 -10.31
CA ASP A 31 -8.48 2.84 -9.85
C ASP A 31 -7.13 3.47 -9.61
N VAL A 32 -6.66 4.31 -10.51
CA VAL A 32 -5.37 4.99 -10.37
C VAL A 32 -5.34 5.84 -9.10
N ARG A 33 -6.48 6.43 -8.73
CA ARG A 33 -6.63 7.18 -7.47
C ARG A 33 -6.57 6.26 -6.27
N VAL A 34 -7.26 5.11 -6.34
CA VAL A 34 -7.24 4.10 -5.30
C VAL A 34 -5.84 3.54 -5.13
N GLU A 35 -5.12 3.24 -6.21
CA GLU A 35 -3.74 2.74 -6.16
C GLU A 35 -2.78 3.73 -5.52
N THR A 36 -2.82 5.00 -5.91
CA THR A 36 -1.95 6.03 -5.33
C THR A 36 -2.21 6.22 -3.85
N GLN A 37 -3.49 6.21 -3.47
CA GLN A 37 -3.90 6.29 -2.07
C GLN A 37 -3.58 5.02 -1.30
N GLN A 38 -3.72 3.85 -1.91
CA GLN A 38 -3.34 2.59 -1.28
C GLN A 38 -1.85 2.53 -1.02
N GLN A 39 -1.00 3.02 -1.92
CA GLN A 39 0.45 3.13 -1.69
C GLN A 39 0.77 4.02 -0.49
N ALA A 40 0.13 5.18 -0.39
CA ALA A 40 0.29 6.07 0.76
C ALA A 40 -0.25 5.44 2.07
N ARG A 41 -1.38 4.73 1.99
CA ARG A 41 -2.04 4.07 3.12
C ARG A 41 -1.27 2.85 3.62
N THR A 42 -0.77 2.03 2.71
CA THR A 42 0.07 0.89 3.05
C THR A 42 1.27 1.33 3.84
N ARG A 43 1.85 2.48 3.51
CA ARG A 43 2.96 3.06 4.29
C ARG A 43 2.50 3.48 5.68
N ALA A 44 1.34 4.12 5.81
CA ALA A 44 0.78 4.46 7.10
C ALA A 44 0.47 3.19 7.95
N GLN A 45 -0.06 2.12 7.33
CA GLN A 45 -0.32 0.85 8.00
C GLN A 45 0.98 0.13 8.40
N ASN A 46 1.98 0.11 7.55
CA ASN A 46 3.25 -0.56 7.81
C ASN A 46 4.06 0.11 8.93
N VAL A 47 3.93 1.44 9.08
CA VAL A 47 4.51 2.17 10.20
C VAL A 47 3.83 1.76 11.52
N ILE A 48 2.57 1.34 11.50
CA ILE A 48 1.82 0.90 12.68
C ILE A 48 2.16 -0.56 13.09
N GLU A 49 2.64 -1.40 12.18
CA GLU A 49 3.06 -2.79 12.48
C GLU A 49 4.40 -2.92 13.22
N GLN A 50 4.99 -1.81 13.71
CA GLN A 50 6.25 -1.85 14.44
C GLN A 50 6.14 -2.63 15.75
N GLU A 51 7.07 -3.54 15.94
CA GLU A 51 7.19 -4.41 17.11
C GLU A 51 7.46 -3.63 18.41
N GLN A 52 6.90 -4.14 19.51
CA GLN A 52 7.21 -3.66 20.85
C GLN A 52 8.67 -3.94 21.19
N PRO A 53 9.37 -3.00 21.86
CA PRO A 53 10.73 -3.24 22.33
C PRO A 53 10.72 -4.40 23.33
N THR A 54 11.57 -5.38 23.10
CA THR A 54 11.75 -6.52 23.99
C THR A 54 12.64 -6.10 25.15
N GLU A 55 12.15 -6.23 26.39
CA GLU A 55 12.97 -6.03 27.58
C GLU A 55 14.05 -7.12 27.70
N GLU A 56 15.31 -6.71 27.77
CA GLU A 56 16.43 -7.59 28.12
C GLU A 56 16.39 -7.89 29.62
N ILE A 57 16.12 -9.13 29.98
CA ILE A 57 16.28 -9.61 31.36
C ILE A 57 17.76 -10.03 31.53
N LYS A 58 18.52 -9.25 32.27
CA LYS A 58 19.87 -9.62 32.69
C LYS A 58 19.79 -10.35 34.04
N ASP A 59 20.02 -11.64 34.01
CA ASP A 59 20.25 -12.41 35.22
C ASP A 59 21.75 -12.54 35.45
N SER A 60 22.23 -12.03 36.58
CA SER A 60 23.66 -11.95 36.91
C SER A 60 24.27 -13.28 37.39
N GLU A 61 23.47 -14.32 37.63
CA GLU A 61 23.94 -15.62 38.15
C GLU A 61 24.07 -16.71 37.10
N LEU A 62 23.46 -16.58 35.93
CA LEU A 62 23.41 -17.65 34.90
C LEU A 62 24.33 -17.45 33.68
N GLY A 63 25.16 -16.39 33.68
CA GLY A 63 26.02 -16.07 32.54
C GLY A 63 25.20 -15.65 31.31
N GLU A 64 25.88 -15.35 30.19
CA GLU A 64 25.20 -14.99 28.94
C GLU A 64 24.46 -16.21 28.34
N ILE A 65 23.28 -16.51 28.85
CA ILE A 65 22.32 -17.34 28.12
C ILE A 65 21.75 -16.48 27.03
N LYS A 66 22.16 -16.67 25.79
CA LYS A 66 21.45 -16.15 24.62
C LYS A 66 20.08 -16.84 24.58
N LEU A 67 19.12 -16.25 25.27
CA LEU A 67 17.71 -16.56 25.04
C LEU A 67 17.48 -16.33 23.54
N VAL A 68 17.22 -17.38 22.79
CA VAL A 68 16.71 -17.25 21.43
C VAL A 68 15.35 -16.60 21.58
N GLN A 69 15.32 -15.28 21.48
CA GLN A 69 14.06 -14.53 21.46
C GLN A 69 13.26 -15.03 20.27
N ARG A 70 12.18 -15.71 20.55
CA ARG A 70 11.18 -15.95 19.52
C ARG A 70 10.66 -14.57 19.09
N ALA A 71 10.77 -14.27 17.80
CA ALA A 71 10.08 -13.14 17.23
C ALA A 71 8.61 -13.15 17.72
N PRO A 72 8.10 -12.03 18.23
CA PRO A 72 6.72 -11.98 18.71
C PRO A 72 5.79 -12.46 17.58
N ARG A 73 4.86 -13.34 17.92
CA ARG A 73 3.89 -13.81 16.94
C ARG A 73 3.01 -12.62 16.54
N PRO A 74 2.75 -12.41 15.24
CA PRO A 74 1.83 -11.38 14.81
C PRO A 74 0.46 -11.61 15.47
N LYS A 75 -0.19 -10.54 15.83
CA LYS A 75 -1.54 -10.59 16.38
C LYS A 75 -2.49 -11.19 15.34
N MET A 76 -3.36 -12.10 15.77
CA MET A 76 -4.24 -12.82 14.85
C MET A 76 -5.29 -11.93 14.19
N PHE A 77 -5.79 -10.94 14.90
CA PHE A 77 -6.82 -10.05 14.41
C PHE A 77 -6.37 -8.59 14.53
N THR A 78 -6.65 -7.83 13.50
CA THR A 78 -6.45 -6.37 13.50
C THR A 78 -7.68 -5.72 12.89
N ILE A 79 -8.24 -4.74 13.58
CA ILE A 79 -9.27 -3.84 13.05
C ILE A 79 -8.61 -2.50 12.80
N PHE A 80 -8.85 -1.90 11.65
CA PHE A 80 -8.25 -0.62 11.29
C PHE A 80 -9.24 0.29 10.58
N THR A 81 -8.99 1.59 10.69
CA THR A 81 -9.69 2.61 9.91
C THR A 81 -8.69 3.58 9.31
N LEU A 82 -8.99 4.06 8.11
CA LEU A 82 -8.23 5.10 7.42
C LEU A 82 -9.20 6.17 6.94
N GLN A 83 -8.84 7.42 7.17
CA GLN A 83 -9.57 8.59 6.68
C GLN A 83 -8.61 9.40 5.83
N SER A 84 -8.96 9.68 4.60
CA SER A 84 -8.10 10.36 3.65
C SER A 84 -8.87 11.52 3.02
N PHE A 85 -8.27 12.70 3.08
CA PHE A 85 -8.75 13.93 2.47
C PHE A 85 -7.83 14.24 1.30
N ASN A 86 -8.38 14.36 0.13
CA ASN A 86 -7.63 14.38 -1.12
C ASN A 86 -8.10 15.52 -2.00
N TYR A 87 -7.17 16.07 -2.75
CA TYR A 87 -7.46 16.95 -3.88
C TYR A 87 -6.95 16.29 -5.15
N THR A 88 -7.66 16.42 -6.25
CA THR A 88 -7.23 15.94 -7.55
C THR A 88 -7.36 17.05 -8.57
N THR A 89 -6.34 17.25 -9.39
CA THR A 89 -6.39 18.25 -10.47
C THR A 89 -7.17 17.76 -11.69
N ASN A 90 -7.54 16.48 -11.75
CA ASN A 90 -8.26 15.88 -12.88
C ASN A 90 -9.24 14.83 -12.35
N ALA A 91 -10.46 15.28 -12.03
CA ALA A 91 -11.48 14.43 -11.43
C ALA A 91 -12.02 13.36 -12.38
N PHE A 92 -12.05 13.59 -13.67
CA PHE A 92 -12.59 12.68 -14.67
C PHE A 92 -11.53 11.86 -15.41
N LEU A 93 -10.23 12.12 -15.20
CA LEU A 93 -9.09 11.50 -15.89
C LEU A 93 -9.21 11.61 -17.41
N VAL A 94 -9.38 12.80 -17.87
CA VAL A 94 -9.51 13.15 -19.29
C VAL A 94 -8.29 13.93 -19.77
N PRO A 95 -7.94 13.88 -21.07
CA PRO A 95 -6.81 14.63 -21.62
C PRO A 95 -7.08 16.13 -21.70
N ASP A 96 -8.34 16.53 -21.95
CA ASP A 96 -8.77 17.89 -22.15
C ASP A 96 -10.02 18.20 -21.31
N GLY A 97 -10.26 19.49 -21.00
CA GLY A 97 -11.41 19.88 -20.18
C GLY A 97 -11.29 19.40 -18.73
N VAL A 98 -10.09 19.45 -18.19
CA VAL A 98 -9.75 18.94 -16.86
C VAL A 98 -10.51 19.71 -15.78
N GLU A 99 -11.14 18.97 -14.87
CA GLU A 99 -11.84 19.51 -13.71
C GLU A 99 -11.19 18.99 -12.44
N ASP A 100 -10.96 19.89 -11.50
CA ASP A 100 -10.42 19.54 -10.19
C ASP A 100 -11.54 19.25 -9.18
N ASP A 101 -11.22 18.49 -8.13
CA ASP A 101 -12.15 18.26 -7.02
C ASP A 101 -11.44 17.88 -5.73
N PHE A 102 -12.13 18.11 -4.61
CA PHE A 102 -11.81 17.49 -3.33
C PHE A 102 -12.65 16.25 -3.13
N TYR A 103 -12.07 15.21 -2.52
CA TYR A 103 -12.83 14.05 -2.11
C TYR A 103 -12.32 13.46 -0.81
N TRP A 104 -13.26 12.99 -0.03
CA TRP A 104 -13.00 12.17 1.15
C TRP A 104 -13.07 10.71 0.77
N ASN A 105 -12.11 9.94 1.30
CA ASN A 105 -12.21 8.48 1.27
C ASN A 105 -12.06 7.94 2.68
N GLY A 106 -13.11 7.31 3.18
CA GLY A 106 -13.15 6.56 4.42
C GLY A 106 -12.94 5.07 4.16
N ARG A 107 -12.22 4.38 5.03
CA ARG A 107 -12.04 2.93 5.00
C ARG A 107 -12.16 2.37 6.41
N LEU A 108 -12.90 1.28 6.54
CA LEU A 108 -12.92 0.40 7.70
C LEU A 108 -12.47 -0.99 7.24
N GLY A 109 -11.57 -1.62 7.98
CA GLY A 109 -11.05 -2.93 7.61
C GLY A 109 -10.81 -3.84 8.79
N ALA A 110 -10.76 -5.13 8.48
CA ALA A 110 -10.36 -6.19 9.39
C ALA A 110 -9.35 -7.10 8.69
N MET A 111 -8.29 -7.45 9.39
CA MET A 111 -7.26 -8.37 8.93
C MET A 111 -7.21 -9.57 9.88
N PHE A 112 -7.12 -10.76 9.31
CA PHE A 112 -6.94 -12.02 10.01
C PHE A 112 -5.70 -12.74 9.51
N ILE A 113 -4.79 -13.08 10.44
CA ILE A 113 -3.58 -13.86 10.21
C ILE A 113 -3.79 -15.22 10.87
N PRO A 114 -4.19 -16.28 10.13
CA PRO A 114 -4.53 -17.56 10.73
C PRO A 114 -3.34 -18.25 11.39
N TYR A 115 -2.17 -18.04 10.82
CA TYR A 115 -0.86 -18.47 11.36
C TYR A 115 0.25 -17.67 10.70
N ALA A 116 1.38 -17.57 11.35
CA ALA A 116 2.61 -17.06 10.75
C ALA A 116 3.76 -17.96 11.14
N THR A 117 4.61 -18.28 10.18
CA THR A 117 5.93 -18.85 10.41
C THR A 117 6.97 -17.76 10.19
N ARG A 118 8.25 -18.10 10.37
CA ARG A 118 9.32 -17.16 10.09
C ARG A 118 9.30 -16.66 8.64
N ASP A 119 9.04 -17.56 7.70
CA ASP A 119 9.21 -17.29 6.27
C ASP A 119 7.86 -17.16 5.54
N PHE A 120 6.73 -17.47 6.18
CA PHE A 120 5.43 -17.51 5.51
C PHE A 120 4.33 -16.89 6.36
N THR A 121 3.64 -15.89 5.80
CA THR A 121 2.57 -15.17 6.47
C THR A 121 1.37 -14.99 5.53
N PRO A 122 0.31 -15.82 5.67
CA PRO A 122 -0.94 -15.61 4.96
C PRO A 122 -1.82 -14.60 5.72
N ARG A 123 -2.55 -13.77 4.99
CA ARG A 123 -3.46 -12.76 5.52
C ARG A 123 -4.77 -12.78 4.77
N LEU A 124 -5.87 -12.66 5.48
CA LEU A 124 -7.19 -12.40 4.92
C LEU A 124 -7.61 -11.00 5.36
N ILE A 125 -7.93 -10.15 4.41
CA ILE A 125 -8.23 -8.75 4.65
C ILE A 125 -9.60 -8.44 4.04
N PHE A 126 -10.49 -7.88 4.83
CA PHE A 126 -11.75 -7.32 4.39
C PHE A 126 -11.73 -5.80 4.58
N THR A 127 -12.21 -5.04 3.59
CA THR A 127 -12.39 -3.60 3.71
C THR A 127 -13.74 -3.15 3.14
N GLN A 128 -14.34 -2.20 3.84
CA GLN A 128 -15.43 -1.37 3.35
C GLN A 128 -14.88 0.04 3.15
N GLU A 129 -15.13 0.63 1.99
CA GLU A 129 -14.62 1.95 1.61
C GLU A 129 -15.76 2.84 1.13
N TRP A 130 -15.62 4.13 1.36
CA TRP A 130 -16.55 5.17 0.94
C TRP A 130 -15.77 6.26 0.22
N TYR A 131 -16.19 6.65 -0.99
CA TYR A 131 -15.64 7.75 -1.79
C TYR A 131 -16.70 8.80 -1.95
N ARG A 132 -16.42 10.04 -1.52
CA ARG A 132 -17.35 11.16 -1.59
C ARG A 132 -16.62 12.37 -2.12
N TYR A 133 -17.11 12.85 -3.26
CA TYR A 133 -16.61 14.02 -3.97
C TYR A 133 -17.36 15.26 -3.55
N ASP A 134 -16.70 16.42 -3.53
CA ASP A 134 -17.30 17.68 -3.09
C ASP A 134 -18.21 18.27 -4.17
N ARG A 135 -17.70 18.36 -5.40
CA ARG A 135 -18.43 18.97 -6.54
C ARG A 135 -19.13 17.95 -7.43
N PHE A 136 -18.55 16.79 -7.61
CA PHE A 136 -18.98 15.77 -8.55
C PHE A 136 -19.51 14.53 -7.84
N SER A 137 -20.66 14.65 -7.19
CA SER A 137 -21.30 13.53 -6.46
C SER A 137 -21.65 12.33 -7.35
N ASP A 138 -21.73 12.52 -8.68
CA ASP A 138 -21.89 11.40 -9.63
C ASP A 138 -20.67 10.47 -9.66
N LEU A 139 -19.53 10.91 -9.13
CA LEU A 139 -18.33 10.08 -8.94
C LEU A 139 -18.30 9.37 -7.57
N ASP A 140 -19.30 9.56 -6.73
CA ASP A 140 -19.40 8.88 -5.44
C ASP A 140 -19.61 7.39 -5.61
N PHE A 141 -18.93 6.60 -4.79
CA PHE A 141 -19.16 5.15 -4.72
C PHE A 141 -18.74 4.57 -3.39
N ASP A 142 -19.24 3.37 -3.13
CA ASP A 142 -18.83 2.50 -2.05
C ASP A 142 -18.12 1.27 -2.61
N ALA A 143 -17.11 0.75 -1.90
CA ALA A 143 -16.40 -0.44 -2.33
C ALA A 143 -16.27 -1.44 -1.20
N GLN A 144 -16.50 -2.72 -1.51
CA GLN A 144 -16.23 -3.85 -0.64
C GLN A 144 -15.10 -4.68 -1.24
N ASN A 145 -14.07 -4.95 -0.46
CA ASN A 145 -12.93 -5.73 -0.91
C ASN A 145 -12.66 -6.89 0.04
N LEU A 146 -12.40 -8.05 -0.54
CA LEU A 146 -11.88 -9.21 0.18
C LEU A 146 -10.59 -9.65 -0.49
N THR A 147 -9.49 -9.65 0.26
CA THR A 147 -8.16 -9.99 -0.23
C THR A 147 -7.58 -11.16 0.55
N LEU A 148 -7.12 -12.17 -0.17
CA LEU A 148 -6.18 -13.18 0.33
C LEU A 148 -4.78 -12.74 -0.11
N ASP A 149 -3.89 -12.54 0.84
CA ASP A 149 -2.51 -12.12 0.61
C ASP A 149 -1.55 -13.11 1.27
N VAL A 150 -0.42 -13.36 0.65
CA VAL A 150 0.61 -14.26 1.13
C VAL A 150 1.97 -13.60 0.95
N LYS A 151 2.71 -13.47 2.04
CA LYS A 151 4.14 -13.10 2.02
C LYS A 151 4.99 -14.35 2.26
N TYR A 152 6.03 -14.51 1.45
CA TYR A 152 7.05 -15.53 1.63
C TYR A 152 8.45 -14.90 1.62
N ASP A 153 9.17 -15.00 2.75
CA ASP A 153 10.53 -14.49 2.91
C ASP A 153 11.54 -15.47 2.32
N LEU A 154 12.33 -14.99 1.33
CA LEU A 154 13.29 -15.81 0.59
C LEU A 154 14.61 -15.99 1.32
N ASN A 155 14.90 -15.11 2.28
CA ASN A 155 16.13 -15.18 3.07
C ASN A 155 15.86 -14.81 4.53
N HIS A 156 16.77 -15.28 5.42
CA HIS A 156 16.65 -15.06 6.85
C HIS A 156 16.96 -13.62 7.32
N GLU A 157 17.33 -12.75 6.41
CA GLU A 157 17.60 -11.33 6.66
C GLU A 157 16.39 -10.45 6.36
N ASP A 158 15.26 -11.03 5.94
CA ASP A 158 14.00 -10.36 5.56
C ASP A 158 14.21 -9.26 4.50
N THR A 159 15.25 -9.42 3.66
CA THR A 159 15.59 -8.45 2.62
C THR A 159 15.05 -8.83 1.24
N TRP A 160 14.71 -10.10 1.03
CA TRP A 160 14.09 -10.61 -0.18
C TRP A 160 12.82 -11.36 0.14
N PHE A 161 11.72 -10.97 -0.48
CA PHE A 161 10.45 -11.68 -0.31
C PHE A 161 9.58 -11.66 -1.57
N ILE A 162 8.70 -12.66 -1.64
CA ILE A 162 7.67 -12.79 -2.66
C ILE A 162 6.33 -12.46 -2.01
N ASN A 163 5.50 -11.69 -2.71
CA ASN A 163 4.10 -11.51 -2.37
C ASN A 163 3.22 -12.07 -3.49
N GLY A 164 2.17 -12.76 -3.09
CA GLY A 164 1.07 -13.17 -3.94
C GLY A 164 -0.24 -12.72 -3.32
N SER A 165 -1.16 -12.17 -4.11
CA SER A 165 -2.48 -11.83 -3.59
C SER A 165 -3.57 -12.05 -4.61
N TYR A 166 -4.76 -12.39 -4.12
CA TYR A 166 -5.99 -12.39 -4.90
C TYR A 166 -7.05 -11.58 -4.16
N SER A 167 -7.65 -10.61 -4.86
CA SER A 167 -8.72 -9.77 -4.33
C SER A 167 -9.97 -9.88 -5.17
N VAL A 168 -11.10 -9.78 -4.51
CA VAL A 168 -12.41 -9.56 -5.14
C VAL A 168 -12.95 -8.24 -4.61
N SER A 169 -13.39 -7.39 -5.53
CA SER A 169 -13.95 -6.07 -5.21
C SER A 169 -15.31 -5.90 -5.86
N ARG A 170 -16.20 -5.22 -5.15
CA ARG A 170 -17.53 -4.84 -5.63
C ARG A 170 -17.73 -3.36 -5.36
N LEU A 171 -18.21 -2.64 -6.35
CA LEU A 171 -18.46 -1.21 -6.31
C LEU A 171 -19.95 -0.94 -6.41
N TYR A 172 -20.43 -0.09 -5.50
CA TYR A 172 -21.84 0.25 -5.38
C TYR A 172 -22.02 1.76 -5.54
N SER A 173 -23.06 2.16 -6.26
CA SER A 173 -23.52 3.54 -6.20
C SER A 173 -24.13 3.84 -4.84
N PRO A 174 -23.94 5.03 -4.27
CA PRO A 174 -24.71 5.48 -3.10
C PRO A 174 -26.22 5.61 -3.40
N ASP A 175 -26.61 5.72 -4.67
CA ASP A 175 -28.00 5.68 -5.09
C ASP A 175 -28.51 4.24 -5.12
N ASP A 176 -29.41 3.90 -4.21
CA ASP A 176 -30.00 2.57 -4.08
C ASP A 176 -30.68 2.07 -5.38
N SER A 177 -31.06 2.98 -6.28
CA SER A 177 -31.68 2.62 -7.57
C SER A 177 -30.72 1.97 -8.55
N VAL A 178 -29.40 2.24 -8.43
CA VAL A 178 -28.34 1.72 -9.30
C VAL A 178 -27.72 0.43 -8.74
N GLY A 179 -27.51 0.34 -7.43
CA GLY A 179 -26.92 -0.82 -6.78
C GLY A 179 -25.46 -1.10 -7.15
N GLU A 180 -25.09 -2.38 -7.30
CA GLU A 180 -23.76 -2.82 -7.76
C GLU A 180 -23.60 -2.46 -9.23
N PHE A 181 -22.62 -1.63 -9.57
CA PHE A 181 -22.38 -1.23 -10.97
C PHE A 181 -21.09 -1.81 -11.55
N TYR A 182 -20.19 -2.33 -10.69
CA TYR A 182 -18.93 -2.92 -11.13
C TYR A 182 -18.41 -3.94 -10.11
N ARG A 183 -17.86 -5.04 -10.60
CA ARG A 183 -17.07 -5.97 -9.78
C ARG A 183 -15.88 -6.49 -10.57
N TYR A 184 -14.81 -6.83 -9.85
CA TYR A 184 -13.62 -7.37 -10.49
C TYR A 184 -12.83 -8.26 -9.53
N GLY A 185 -12.05 -9.15 -10.14
CA GLY A 185 -11.00 -9.92 -9.49
C GLY A 185 -9.64 -9.42 -9.90
N PHE A 186 -8.69 -9.53 -8.99
CA PHE A 186 -7.33 -9.03 -9.16
C PHE A 186 -6.32 -10.04 -8.59
N LEU A 187 -5.49 -10.62 -9.46
CA LEU A 187 -4.42 -11.56 -9.09
C LEU A 187 -3.08 -10.85 -9.28
N ASN A 188 -2.31 -10.72 -8.21
CA ASN A 188 -0.99 -10.09 -8.23
C ASN A 188 0.11 -11.03 -7.76
N ALA A 189 1.28 -10.89 -8.34
CA ALA A 189 2.52 -11.51 -7.88
C ALA A 189 3.68 -10.52 -8.00
N SER A 190 4.53 -10.46 -6.97
CA SER A 190 5.69 -9.57 -6.96
C SER A 190 6.85 -10.12 -6.17
N VAL A 191 8.05 -9.65 -6.51
CA VAL A 191 9.30 -9.87 -5.77
C VAL A 191 9.82 -8.54 -5.31
N THR A 192 10.24 -8.49 -4.06
CA THR A 192 10.82 -7.29 -3.48
C THR A 192 12.20 -7.56 -2.92
N HIS A 193 13.07 -6.58 -3.10
CA HIS A 193 14.37 -6.49 -2.45
C HIS A 193 14.50 -5.20 -1.65
N LEU A 194 14.81 -5.35 -0.34
CA LEU A 194 15.08 -4.24 0.56
C LEU A 194 16.58 -4.08 0.74
N ILE A 195 17.07 -2.87 0.50
CA ILE A 195 18.46 -2.49 0.67
C ILE A 195 18.51 -1.49 1.83
N GLN A 196 19.06 -1.94 2.95
CA GLN A 196 19.29 -1.06 4.09
C GLN A 196 20.76 -0.78 4.24
N LEU A 197 21.12 0.49 4.28
CA LEU A 197 22.49 0.91 4.51
C LEU A 197 22.77 0.78 6.01
N GLN A 198 23.65 -0.14 6.40
CA GLN A 198 23.89 -0.62 7.78
C GLN A 198 24.12 0.46 8.86
N THR A 199 24.46 1.67 8.48
CA THR A 199 24.73 2.80 9.41
C THR A 199 23.90 4.04 9.08
N SER A 200 22.96 3.95 8.14
CA SER A 200 22.20 5.09 7.66
C SER A 200 20.71 4.93 8.01
N PRO A 201 20.03 6.01 8.37
CA PRO A 201 18.57 6.01 8.49
C PRO A 201 17.86 5.89 7.13
N VAL A 202 18.61 5.66 6.04
CA VAL A 202 18.10 5.52 4.67
C VAL A 202 17.93 4.06 4.30
N GLY A 203 16.79 3.72 3.70
CA GLY A 203 16.57 2.44 3.05
C GLY A 203 15.97 2.62 1.66
N VAL A 204 16.14 1.61 0.81
CA VAL A 204 15.60 1.56 -0.54
C VAL A 204 14.90 0.22 -0.75
N GLY A 205 13.68 0.27 -1.27
CA GLY A 205 12.91 -0.89 -1.70
C GLY A 205 12.82 -0.94 -3.23
N LEU A 206 13.11 -2.10 -3.80
CA LEU A 206 12.94 -2.40 -5.21
C LEU A 206 11.89 -3.50 -5.35
N THR A 207 10.82 -3.26 -6.10
CA THR A 207 9.77 -4.26 -6.32
C THR A 207 9.48 -4.40 -7.80
N GLY A 208 9.54 -5.62 -8.32
CA GLY A 208 9.05 -5.96 -9.63
C GLY A 208 7.86 -6.91 -9.53
N GLY A 209 6.83 -6.69 -10.32
CA GLY A 209 5.64 -7.52 -10.26
C GLY A 209 4.77 -7.43 -11.49
N SER A 210 3.75 -8.29 -11.48
CA SER A 210 2.70 -8.29 -12.50
C SER A 210 1.36 -8.56 -11.85
N TYR A 211 0.29 -8.10 -12.50
CA TYR A 211 -1.05 -8.47 -12.11
C TYR A 211 -1.95 -8.71 -13.33
N TRP A 212 -2.92 -9.56 -13.10
CA TRP A 212 -4.03 -9.79 -14.00
C TRP A 212 -5.31 -9.34 -13.32
N ARG A 213 -6.07 -8.54 -14.03
CA ARG A 213 -7.36 -8.04 -13.63
C ARG A 213 -8.43 -8.51 -14.60
N HIS A 214 -9.57 -8.89 -14.05
CA HIS A 214 -10.78 -9.28 -14.80
C HIS A 214 -12.01 -8.75 -14.07
N GLY A 215 -12.94 -8.19 -14.79
CA GLY A 215 -14.12 -7.53 -14.22
C GLY A 215 -15.41 -7.76 -14.98
N ASP A 216 -16.47 -7.24 -14.42
CA ASP A 216 -17.80 -7.19 -15.03
C ASP A 216 -18.39 -5.80 -14.76
N PRO A 217 -18.50 -4.95 -15.79
CA PRO A 217 -18.08 -5.15 -17.20
C PRO A 217 -16.58 -5.31 -17.40
N SER A 218 -16.20 -5.96 -18.52
CA SER A 218 -14.80 -6.36 -18.81
C SER A 218 -13.92 -5.25 -19.43
N ASP A 219 -14.44 -4.03 -19.58
CA ASP A 219 -13.79 -2.90 -20.28
C ASP A 219 -12.43 -2.51 -19.68
N SER A 220 -12.21 -2.91 -18.45
CA SER A 220 -10.97 -2.63 -17.72
C SER A 220 -10.09 -3.86 -17.52
N ASP A 221 -10.41 -4.97 -18.17
CA ASP A 221 -9.60 -6.19 -18.09
C ASP A 221 -8.23 -5.97 -18.68
N ARG A 222 -7.21 -6.30 -17.89
CA ARG A 222 -5.83 -6.05 -18.30
C ARG A 222 -4.81 -6.96 -17.62
N ILE A 223 -3.67 -7.08 -18.28
CA ILE A 223 -2.43 -7.61 -17.72
C ILE A 223 -1.46 -6.44 -17.58
N SER A 224 -0.82 -6.33 -16.43
CA SER A 224 0.12 -5.25 -16.16
C SER A 224 1.44 -5.77 -15.63
N PHE A 225 2.51 -5.05 -15.96
CA PHE A 225 3.85 -5.27 -15.43
C PHE A 225 4.35 -3.96 -14.82
N TYR A 226 4.85 -4.00 -13.62
CA TYR A 226 5.32 -2.80 -12.94
C TYR A 226 6.68 -3.00 -12.26
N PHE A 227 7.36 -1.88 -12.10
CA PHE A 227 8.56 -1.78 -11.29
C PHE A 227 8.43 -0.60 -10.36
N ASN A 228 8.67 -0.80 -9.07
CA ASN A 228 8.58 0.26 -8.06
C ASN A 228 9.92 0.43 -7.38
N VAL A 229 10.38 1.68 -7.30
CA VAL A 229 11.52 2.11 -6.49
C VAL A 229 10.99 3.02 -5.40
N ALA A 230 11.27 2.68 -4.16
CA ALA A 230 10.93 3.51 -3.02
C ALA A 230 12.19 3.77 -2.17
N ALA A 231 12.42 5.01 -1.78
CA ALA A 231 13.47 5.38 -0.83
C ALA A 231 12.80 6.01 0.40
N PHE A 232 13.33 5.72 1.57
CA PHE A 232 12.84 6.30 2.82
C PHE A 232 13.97 6.76 3.73
N TYR A 233 13.68 7.77 4.52
CA TYR A 233 14.57 8.35 5.50
C TYR A 233 13.83 8.52 6.83
N ASN A 234 14.32 7.88 7.88
CA ASN A 234 13.81 8.04 9.23
C ASN A 234 14.43 9.28 9.87
N ILE A 235 13.62 10.36 10.00
CA ILE A 235 14.06 11.59 10.66
C ILE A 235 14.16 11.36 12.17
N THR A 236 13.17 10.64 12.72
CA THR A 236 13.13 10.17 14.11
C THR A 236 12.54 8.77 14.14
N ASP A 237 12.43 8.15 15.30
CA ASP A 237 11.78 6.85 15.49
C ASP A 237 10.27 6.89 15.13
N THR A 238 9.67 8.09 15.09
CA THR A 238 8.24 8.27 14.83
C THR A 238 7.94 9.05 13.54
N VAL A 239 8.96 9.67 12.92
CA VAL A 239 8.79 10.49 11.71
C VAL A 239 9.65 9.95 10.58
N GLN A 240 9.00 9.65 9.46
CA GLN A 240 9.65 9.17 8.25
C GLN A 240 9.26 10.03 7.04
N VAL A 241 10.22 10.29 6.16
CA VAL A 241 9.99 10.82 4.81
C VAL A 241 10.30 9.74 3.80
N SER A 242 9.48 9.60 2.77
CA SER A 242 9.71 8.66 1.69
C SER A 242 9.36 9.26 0.33
N GLY A 243 10.07 8.79 -0.70
CA GLY A 243 9.75 9.07 -2.10
C GLY A 243 9.65 7.78 -2.89
N PHE A 244 8.90 7.78 -3.97
CA PHE A 244 8.76 6.60 -4.81
C PHE A 244 8.50 6.96 -6.26
N THR A 245 8.82 6.02 -7.16
CA THR A 245 8.42 6.04 -8.56
C THR A 245 8.01 4.64 -8.98
N ARG A 246 6.94 4.56 -9.77
CA ARG A 246 6.40 3.31 -10.32
C ARG A 246 6.00 3.50 -11.76
N PRO A 247 6.84 3.16 -12.72
CA PRO A 247 6.42 2.89 -14.09
C PRO A 247 5.66 1.56 -14.16
N GLU A 248 4.63 1.53 -14.97
CA GLU A 248 3.77 0.38 -15.20
C GLU A 248 3.33 0.32 -16.66
N TYR A 249 3.52 -0.83 -17.30
CA TYR A 249 2.95 -1.14 -18.60
C TYR A 249 1.66 -1.93 -18.43
N GLN A 250 0.59 -1.52 -19.13
CA GLN A 250 -0.75 -2.09 -19.07
C GLN A 250 -1.21 -2.49 -20.47
N HIS A 251 -1.59 -3.73 -20.64
CA HIS A 251 -2.22 -4.24 -21.85
C HIS A 251 -3.68 -4.59 -21.56
N TYR A 252 -4.58 -3.83 -22.17
CA TYR A 252 -6.02 -4.03 -22.03
C TYR A 252 -6.54 -5.03 -23.04
N THR A 253 -7.35 -5.99 -22.58
CA THR A 253 -7.85 -7.08 -23.42
C THR A 253 -9.22 -6.79 -24.02
N HIS A 254 -9.99 -5.86 -23.46
CA HIS A 254 -11.38 -5.59 -23.81
C HIS A 254 -11.76 -4.10 -23.78
N ASP A 255 -10.88 -3.18 -24.15
CA ASP A 255 -11.29 -1.77 -24.22
C ASP A 255 -12.26 -1.56 -25.39
N PRO A 256 -13.43 -0.91 -25.18
CA PRO A 256 -14.46 -0.72 -26.21
C PRO A 256 -14.00 0.17 -27.38
N LEU A 257 -12.94 0.97 -27.19
CA LEU A 257 -12.38 1.83 -28.24
C LEU A 257 -11.34 1.10 -29.11
N GLY A 258 -10.97 -0.13 -28.78
CA GLY A 258 -10.05 -0.97 -29.56
C GLY A 258 -8.87 -1.50 -28.76
N SER A 259 -7.78 -1.86 -29.46
CA SER A 259 -6.55 -2.33 -28.82
C SER A 259 -5.89 -1.20 -28.03
N ARG A 260 -5.73 -1.39 -26.73
CA ARG A 260 -5.19 -0.39 -25.81
C ARG A 260 -3.96 -0.88 -25.08
N GLU A 261 -2.92 -0.07 -25.14
CA GLU A 261 -1.71 -0.23 -24.36
C GLU A 261 -1.40 1.11 -23.66
N ASP A 262 -1.16 1.05 -22.36
CA ASP A 262 -0.84 2.24 -21.58
C ASP A 262 0.52 2.08 -20.91
N VAL A 263 1.24 3.19 -20.78
CA VAL A 263 2.36 3.35 -19.85
C VAL A 263 1.92 4.34 -18.78
N ASN A 264 1.75 3.84 -17.57
CA ASN A 264 1.44 4.67 -16.41
C ASN A 264 2.71 4.95 -15.62
N VAL A 265 2.92 6.19 -15.23
CA VAL A 265 4.05 6.60 -14.38
C VAL A 265 3.52 7.32 -13.16
N THR A 266 3.75 6.74 -12.00
CA THR A 266 3.42 7.39 -10.72
C THR A 266 4.71 7.79 -10.01
N VAL A 267 4.77 9.05 -9.55
CA VAL A 267 5.86 9.58 -8.72
C VAL A 267 5.23 10.26 -7.51
N GLY A 268 5.80 10.05 -6.33
CA GLY A 268 5.26 10.69 -5.14
C GLY A 268 6.24 10.79 -3.98
N ALA A 269 5.86 11.59 -2.99
CA ALA A 269 6.56 11.74 -1.73
C ALA A 269 5.56 11.77 -0.58
N THR A 270 5.97 11.22 0.56
CA THR A 270 5.16 11.13 1.78
C THR A 270 5.98 11.52 2.98
N ILE A 271 5.41 12.29 3.87
CA ILE A 271 5.86 12.42 5.25
C ILE A 271 4.84 11.71 6.15
N SER A 272 5.30 10.86 7.04
CA SER A 272 4.47 10.13 7.99
C SER A 272 4.94 10.36 9.42
N TRP A 273 3.98 10.41 10.34
CA TRP A 273 4.21 10.48 11.77
C TRP A 273 3.37 9.41 12.49
N THR A 274 4.04 8.57 13.27
CA THR A 274 3.45 7.46 14.00
C THR A 274 3.78 7.63 15.49
N PRO A 275 2.95 8.39 16.22
CA PRO A 275 3.21 8.69 17.63
C PRO A 275 3.18 7.45 18.52
N ASN A 276 2.46 6.41 18.11
CA ASN A 276 2.34 5.14 18.82
C ASN A 276 1.79 4.05 17.88
N GLN A 277 1.68 2.81 18.37
CA GLN A 277 1.20 1.65 17.62
C GLN A 277 -0.28 1.71 17.17
N TYR A 278 -1.07 2.67 17.64
CA TYR A 278 -2.49 2.76 17.35
C TYR A 278 -2.84 3.82 16.31
N PHE A 279 -1.99 4.84 16.14
CA PHE A 279 -2.28 6.01 15.30
C PHE A 279 -1.15 6.31 14.33
N ALA A 280 -1.53 6.71 13.13
CA ALA A 280 -0.62 7.24 12.11
C ALA A 280 -1.24 8.44 11.40
N LEU A 281 -0.41 9.41 11.07
CA LEU A 281 -0.74 10.54 10.21
C LEU A 281 0.22 10.54 9.03
N ALA A 282 -0.27 10.86 7.85
CA ALA A 282 0.59 11.04 6.69
C ALA A 282 0.09 12.18 5.80
N ALA A 283 1.04 12.89 5.19
CA ALA A 283 0.76 13.80 4.09
C ALA A 283 1.53 13.29 2.87
N THR A 284 0.84 13.15 1.74
CA THR A 284 1.40 12.64 0.49
C THR A 284 1.10 13.62 -0.63
N ALA A 285 2.05 13.78 -1.54
CA ALA A 285 1.79 14.40 -2.84
C ALA A 285 2.27 13.44 -3.93
N SER A 286 1.45 13.21 -4.95
CA SER A 286 1.78 12.36 -6.08
C SER A 286 1.37 12.96 -7.41
N TYR A 287 2.18 12.68 -8.41
CA TYR A 287 1.89 12.91 -9.82
C TYR A 287 1.66 11.55 -10.50
N ILE A 288 0.66 11.50 -11.36
CA ILE A 288 0.35 10.33 -12.18
C ILE A 288 0.19 10.81 -13.62
N GLY A 289 0.94 10.19 -14.54
CA GLY A 289 0.78 10.37 -15.98
C GLY A 289 0.43 9.04 -16.63
N ASN A 290 -0.63 9.03 -17.43
CA ASN A 290 -1.05 7.87 -18.23
C ASN A 290 -0.89 8.15 -19.71
N TYR A 291 0.03 7.44 -20.34
CA TYR A 291 0.35 7.54 -21.77
C TYR A 291 -0.27 6.36 -22.48
N SER A 292 -1.40 6.59 -23.15
CA SER A 292 -2.18 5.56 -23.83
C SER A 292 -1.99 5.59 -25.34
N THR A 293 -2.15 4.44 -26.00
CA THR A 293 -2.29 4.35 -27.47
C THR A 293 -3.62 4.94 -27.95
N ILE A 294 -4.60 5.12 -27.05
CA ILE A 294 -5.90 5.74 -27.30
C ILE A 294 -5.87 7.16 -26.71
N GLU A 295 -6.11 8.19 -27.53
CA GLU A 295 -5.98 9.60 -27.13
C GLU A 295 -6.90 9.96 -25.95
N GLU A 296 -8.13 9.47 -25.98
CA GLU A 296 -9.16 9.73 -24.97
C GLU A 296 -8.85 9.08 -23.61
N ARG A 297 -7.84 8.21 -23.56
CA ARG A 297 -7.38 7.53 -22.33
C ARG A 297 -6.11 8.12 -21.75
N LYS A 298 -5.52 9.14 -22.41
CA LYS A 298 -4.41 9.88 -21.86
C LYS A 298 -4.88 10.83 -20.76
N TYR A 299 -4.11 10.94 -19.72
CA TYR A 299 -4.36 11.92 -18.65
C TYR A 299 -3.12 12.12 -17.80
N ASP A 300 -3.10 13.24 -17.08
CA ASP A 300 -2.22 13.43 -15.96
C ASP A 300 -2.97 14.10 -14.80
N LEU A 301 -2.46 13.90 -13.60
CA LEU A 301 -3.00 14.52 -12.40
C LEU A 301 -1.97 14.66 -11.29
N VAL A 302 -2.23 15.61 -10.40
CA VAL A 302 -1.54 15.77 -9.12
C VAL A 302 -2.56 15.52 -8.02
N THR A 303 -2.17 14.70 -7.02
CA THR A 303 -3.05 14.39 -5.88
C THR A 303 -2.30 14.59 -4.56
N PRO A 304 -2.40 15.75 -3.93
CA PRO A 304 -2.06 15.89 -2.52
C PRO A 304 -3.13 15.23 -1.65
N SER A 305 -2.70 14.60 -0.57
CA SER A 305 -3.56 13.84 0.35
C SER A 305 -3.10 14.02 1.79
N PHE A 306 -4.06 14.08 2.70
CA PHE A 306 -3.83 13.96 4.14
C PHE A 306 -4.55 12.72 4.65
N ILE A 307 -3.84 11.87 5.40
CA ILE A 307 -4.31 10.56 5.83
C ILE A 307 -4.20 10.44 7.35
N LEU A 308 -5.29 10.03 7.98
CA LEU A 308 -5.38 9.64 9.38
C LEU A 308 -5.68 8.15 9.46
N GLY A 309 -4.84 7.39 10.14
CA GLY A 309 -5.01 5.97 10.40
C GLY A 309 -5.14 5.65 11.87
N ALA A 310 -5.99 4.67 12.19
CA ALA A 310 -6.03 4.05 13.50
C ALA A 310 -6.19 2.54 13.37
N GLN A 311 -5.54 1.77 14.27
CA GLN A 311 -5.66 0.31 14.32
C GLN A 311 -5.62 -0.23 15.74
N PHE A 312 -6.23 -1.41 15.89
CA PHE A 312 -6.20 -2.20 17.13
C PHE A 312 -5.95 -3.66 16.77
N ALA A 313 -4.86 -4.23 17.28
CA ALA A 313 -4.47 -5.62 17.07
C ALA A 313 -4.60 -6.42 18.37
N PHE A 314 -5.13 -7.67 18.29
CA PHE A 314 -5.39 -8.55 19.44
C PHE A 314 -5.28 -10.04 19.10
#